data_eab163b738d77b0e57dd48e79b8d295d
#
_entry.id   eab163b738d77b0e57dd48e79b8d295d
#
_cell.length_a   1.000
_cell.length_b   1.000
_cell.length_c   1.000
_cell.angle_alpha   90.00
_cell.angle_beta   90.00
_cell.angle_gamma   90.00
#
_symmetry.space_group_name_H-M   'P 1'
#
loop_
_entity.id
_entity.type
_entity.pdbx_description
1 polymer ?
#
loop_
_entity_poly.entity_id
_entity_poly.type
_entity_poly.pdbx_seq_one_letter_code
_entity_poly.pdbx_strand_id
1 'polypeptide(L)'
;MVGKKEYAQINELLNARLDAKKVLIAVHRGAWGGNIIEGTVPSLELALKMGADMFECDLSKSTDGVIYAFHDTQEPRLLKTKQNVKTMTSAEIDALEFYNSIDEPSGKHVQRFEEVVKYFTHGELFNIDRSWPILAETHELLKDYPHVVKQAIIKTPVKDEY
;
A
#
# COMPACT_ATOMS: atom_id res chain seq x y z
N MET A 1 -2.64 -24.39 -4.39
CA MET A 1 -3.38 -23.33 -5.09
C MET A 1 -4.20 -22.56 -4.06
N VAL A 2 -4.01 -21.25 -3.99
CA VAL A 2 -4.78 -20.37 -3.13
C VAL A 2 -6.00 -19.85 -3.91
N GLY A 3 -7.14 -19.72 -3.24
CA GLY A 3 -8.38 -19.25 -3.82
C GLY A 3 -9.19 -20.33 -4.57
N LYS A 4 -10.35 -19.91 -5.06
CA LYS A 4 -11.25 -20.79 -5.84
C LYS A 4 -10.69 -20.99 -7.26
N LYS A 5 -11.03 -22.12 -7.87
CA LYS A 5 -10.60 -22.48 -9.25
C LYS A 5 -10.99 -21.42 -10.29
N GLU A 6 -12.12 -20.76 -10.12
CA GLU A 6 -12.61 -19.70 -11.01
C GLU A 6 -11.69 -18.48 -11.05
N TYR A 7 -10.89 -18.25 -10.00
CA TYR A 7 -9.93 -17.14 -9.91
C TYR A 7 -8.48 -17.57 -10.16
N ALA A 8 -8.26 -18.77 -10.74
CA ALA A 8 -6.91 -19.32 -10.95
C ALA A 8 -6.00 -18.39 -11.76
N GLN A 9 -6.55 -17.71 -12.79
CA GLN A 9 -5.78 -16.77 -13.62
C GLN A 9 -5.39 -15.50 -12.85
N ILE A 10 -6.27 -15.00 -11.99
CA ILE A 10 -6.00 -13.83 -11.14
C ILE A 10 -4.91 -14.16 -10.13
N ASN A 11 -4.97 -15.36 -9.53
CA ASN A 11 -4.06 -15.82 -8.50
C ASN A 11 -2.79 -16.49 -9.06
N GLU A 12 -2.56 -16.45 -10.36
CA GLU A 12 -1.45 -17.16 -11.03
C GLU A 12 -0.09 -16.78 -10.45
N LEU A 13 0.19 -15.50 -10.32
CA LEU A 13 1.45 -14.98 -9.80
C LEU A 13 1.69 -15.39 -8.35
N LEU A 14 0.68 -15.23 -7.50
CA LEU A 14 0.72 -15.65 -6.09
C LEU A 14 0.97 -17.16 -5.96
N ASN A 15 0.23 -17.97 -6.72
CA ASN A 15 0.37 -19.41 -6.70
C ASN A 15 1.75 -19.86 -7.19
N ALA A 16 2.28 -19.27 -8.26
CA ALA A 16 3.62 -19.57 -8.75
C ALA A 16 4.70 -19.27 -7.70
N ARG A 17 4.58 -18.17 -6.98
CA ARG A 17 5.49 -17.82 -5.88
C ARG A 17 5.40 -18.81 -4.72
N LEU A 18 4.19 -19.18 -4.29
CA LEU A 18 3.96 -20.17 -3.23
C LEU A 18 4.49 -21.56 -3.60
N ASP A 19 4.31 -22.01 -4.84
CA ASP A 19 4.81 -23.30 -5.31
C ASP A 19 6.35 -23.33 -5.33
N ALA A 20 6.98 -22.22 -5.69
CA ALA A 20 8.43 -22.11 -5.73
C ALA A 20 9.07 -22.05 -4.33
N LYS A 21 8.48 -21.31 -3.40
CA LYS A 21 9.11 -20.98 -2.10
C LYS A 21 8.46 -21.64 -0.87
N LYS A 22 7.21 -22.09 -0.97
CA LYS A 22 6.39 -22.62 0.14
C LYS A 22 5.97 -21.61 1.20
N VAL A 23 6.82 -20.61 1.47
CA VAL A 23 6.58 -19.50 2.41
C VAL A 23 6.89 -18.19 1.70
N LEU A 24 6.00 -17.22 1.80
CA LEU A 24 6.22 -15.87 1.29
C LEU A 24 6.48 -14.91 2.44
N ILE A 25 7.44 -14.03 2.25
CA ILE A 25 7.80 -12.97 3.19
C ILE A 25 7.10 -11.69 2.75
N ALA A 26 6.13 -11.23 3.56
CA ALA A 26 5.49 -9.95 3.40
C ALA A 26 6.09 -8.92 4.38
N VAL A 27 6.52 -7.76 3.87
CA VAL A 27 7.11 -6.71 4.71
C VAL A 27 6.10 -5.59 4.91
N HIS A 28 5.70 -5.41 6.16
CA HIS A 28 4.72 -4.43 6.62
C HIS A 28 5.24 -3.00 6.38
N ARG A 29 4.56 -2.24 5.53
CA ARG A 29 4.90 -0.86 5.12
C ARG A 29 6.29 -0.69 4.53
N GLY A 30 6.88 -1.77 4.00
CA GLY A 30 8.21 -1.76 3.42
C GLY A 30 9.37 -1.76 4.45
N ALA A 31 10.58 -1.70 3.95
CA ALA A 31 11.81 -1.58 4.77
C ALA A 31 12.15 -0.10 4.93
N TRP A 32 12.07 0.41 6.15
CA TRP A 32 12.22 1.85 6.42
C TRP A 32 13.17 2.13 7.58
N GLY A 33 13.66 3.36 7.63
CA GLY A 33 14.59 3.84 8.65
C GLY A 33 15.41 5.02 8.11
N GLY A 34 16.00 5.82 9.01
CA GLY A 34 16.68 7.04 8.61
C GLY A 34 15.75 7.96 7.82
N ASN A 35 16.13 8.28 6.59
CA ASN A 35 15.34 9.14 5.69
C ASN A 35 14.46 8.34 4.68
N ILE A 36 14.35 7.02 4.85
CA ILE A 36 13.41 6.19 4.10
C ILE A 36 12.15 6.04 4.95
N ILE A 37 11.06 6.63 4.50
CA ILE A 37 9.78 6.68 5.23
C ILE A 37 8.95 5.44 4.91
N GLU A 38 8.30 4.86 5.92
CA GLU A 38 7.40 3.71 5.75
C GLU A 38 6.24 4.02 4.79
N GLY A 39 5.78 3.01 4.06
CA GLY A 39 4.64 3.14 3.13
C GLY A 39 4.93 3.94 1.86
N THR A 40 6.17 4.41 1.66
CA THR A 40 6.58 5.12 0.44
C THR A 40 7.22 4.17 -0.57
N VAL A 41 7.17 4.52 -1.85
CA VAL A 41 7.83 3.74 -2.92
C VAL A 41 9.26 3.35 -2.57
N PRO A 42 10.13 4.23 -2.05
CA PRO A 42 11.48 3.84 -1.64
C PRO A 42 11.53 2.74 -0.59
N SER A 43 10.63 2.75 0.41
CA SER A 43 10.59 1.71 1.44
C SER A 43 10.06 0.38 0.92
N LEU A 44 9.07 0.43 0.03
CA LEU A 44 8.47 -0.75 -0.60
C LEU A 44 9.48 -1.41 -1.56
N GLU A 45 10.15 -0.61 -2.39
CA GLU A 45 11.21 -1.08 -3.27
C GLU A 45 12.39 -1.69 -2.50
N LEU A 46 12.81 -1.04 -1.41
CA LEU A 46 13.90 -1.55 -0.57
C LEU A 46 13.56 -2.92 0.03
N ALA A 47 12.31 -3.12 0.49
CA ALA A 47 11.86 -4.41 1.00
C ALA A 47 12.03 -5.52 -0.05
N LEU A 48 11.61 -5.26 -1.30
CA LEU A 48 11.76 -6.22 -2.40
C LEU A 48 13.24 -6.48 -2.74
N LYS A 49 14.07 -5.44 -2.76
CA LYS A 49 15.55 -5.57 -2.96
C LYS A 49 16.23 -6.36 -1.85
N MET A 50 15.70 -6.33 -0.63
CA MET A 50 16.16 -7.15 0.49
C MET A 50 15.68 -8.60 0.43
N GLY A 51 14.89 -8.98 -0.56
CA GLY A 51 14.43 -10.35 -0.80
C GLY A 51 13.02 -10.66 -0.30
N ALA A 52 12.23 -9.66 0.08
CA ALA A 52 10.81 -9.84 0.34
C ALA A 52 10.07 -10.33 -0.92
N ASP A 53 9.05 -11.15 -0.74
CA ASP A 53 8.21 -11.64 -1.82
C ASP A 53 7.10 -10.67 -2.15
N MET A 54 6.66 -9.90 -1.15
CA MET A 54 5.67 -8.85 -1.28
C MET A 54 5.91 -7.74 -0.25
N PHE A 55 5.42 -6.57 -0.55
CA PHE A 55 5.25 -5.50 0.43
C PHE A 55 3.78 -5.35 0.83
N GLU A 56 3.56 -4.69 1.93
CA GLU A 56 2.22 -4.29 2.35
C GLU A 56 2.13 -2.77 2.40
N CYS A 57 0.98 -2.22 2.01
CA CYS A 57 0.68 -0.81 2.13
C CYS A 57 -0.76 -0.57 2.58
N ASP A 58 -0.91 0.37 3.50
CA ASP A 58 -2.19 0.84 4.00
C ASP A 58 -2.79 1.92 3.10
N LEU A 59 -4.11 1.94 2.96
CA LEU A 59 -4.79 3.00 2.23
C LEU A 59 -5.60 3.92 3.14
N SER A 60 -5.57 5.21 2.81
CA SER A 60 -6.44 6.24 3.36
C SER A 60 -7.00 7.10 2.24
N LYS A 61 -8.23 7.61 2.41
CA LYS A 61 -8.90 8.46 1.42
C LYS A 61 -9.16 9.84 2.00
N SER A 62 -8.81 10.89 1.24
CA SER A 62 -9.14 12.28 1.55
C SER A 62 -10.65 12.56 1.43
N THR A 63 -11.10 13.69 1.94
CA THR A 63 -12.52 14.11 1.87
C THR A 63 -13.01 14.37 0.45
N ASP A 64 -12.11 14.70 -0.47
CA ASP A 64 -12.37 14.93 -1.90
C ASP A 64 -12.05 13.71 -2.78
N GLY A 65 -11.81 12.53 -2.17
CA GLY A 65 -11.81 11.25 -2.85
C GLY A 65 -10.45 10.74 -3.33
N VAL A 66 -9.35 11.42 -3.08
CA VAL A 66 -8.01 10.95 -3.46
C VAL A 66 -7.53 9.87 -2.49
N ILE A 67 -6.99 8.77 -3.03
CA ILE A 67 -6.48 7.65 -2.23
C ILE A 67 -4.97 7.78 -2.06
N TYR A 68 -4.50 7.65 -0.83
CA TYR A 68 -3.10 7.76 -0.42
C TYR A 68 -2.57 6.44 0.14
N ALA A 69 -1.30 6.15 -0.10
CA ALA A 69 -0.55 5.09 0.56
C ALA A 69 -0.10 5.58 1.95
N PHE A 70 -1.01 5.53 2.92
CA PHE A 70 -0.79 6.04 4.27
C PHE A 70 -1.69 5.35 5.28
N HIS A 71 -1.12 4.95 6.42
CA HIS A 71 -1.89 4.44 7.55
C HIS A 71 -2.40 5.61 8.40
N ASP A 72 -3.71 5.86 8.39
CA ASP A 72 -4.34 6.80 9.30
C ASP A 72 -4.00 6.44 10.76
N THR A 73 -3.94 7.43 11.63
CA THR A 73 -3.42 7.37 13.01
C THR A 73 -1.90 7.49 13.14
N GLN A 74 -1.14 7.49 12.04
CA GLN A 74 0.31 7.75 12.07
C GLN A 74 0.67 9.24 11.87
N GLU A 75 -0.32 10.10 11.70
CA GLU A 75 -0.15 11.54 11.49
C GLU A 75 0.70 12.21 12.57
N PRO A 76 0.48 11.94 13.89
CA PRO A 76 1.30 12.58 14.93
C PRO A 76 2.78 12.21 14.85
N ARG A 77 3.08 10.98 14.43
CA ARG A 77 4.45 10.49 14.32
C ARG A 77 5.11 10.93 13.03
N LEU A 78 4.43 10.73 11.90
CA LEU A 78 5.02 10.91 10.57
C LEU A 78 4.82 12.32 9.98
N LEU A 79 3.78 13.02 10.38
CA LEU A 79 3.38 14.31 9.78
C LEU A 79 3.32 15.45 10.80
N LYS A 80 3.60 15.16 12.08
CA LYS A 80 3.56 16.11 13.21
C LYS A 80 2.22 16.89 13.31
N THR A 81 1.14 16.32 12.85
CA THR A 81 -0.22 16.83 13.00
C THR A 81 -1.10 15.86 13.79
N LYS A 82 -2.09 16.38 14.49
CA LYS A 82 -3.13 15.58 15.17
C LYS A 82 -4.36 15.35 14.32
N GLN A 83 -4.48 16.07 13.20
CA GLN A 83 -5.62 15.94 12.31
C GLN A 83 -5.47 14.66 11.50
N ASN A 84 -6.53 13.85 11.43
CA ASN A 84 -6.54 12.61 10.67
C ASN A 84 -6.65 12.91 9.17
N VAL A 85 -5.82 12.28 8.35
CA VAL A 85 -5.79 12.48 6.87
C VAL A 85 -7.16 12.24 6.23
N LYS A 86 -7.99 11.36 6.78
CA LYS A 86 -9.36 11.12 6.30
C LYS A 86 -10.30 12.31 6.47
N THR A 87 -9.92 13.31 7.25
CA THR A 87 -10.69 14.55 7.46
C THR A 87 -10.11 15.74 6.69
N MET A 88 -9.06 15.51 5.90
CA MET A 88 -8.38 16.52 5.08
C MET A 88 -8.78 16.40 3.62
N THR A 89 -8.67 17.49 2.89
CA THR A 89 -8.67 17.50 1.42
C THR A 89 -7.34 17.00 0.87
N SER A 90 -7.30 16.59 -0.38
CA SER A 90 -6.06 16.19 -1.04
C SER A 90 -5.01 17.32 -1.05
N ALA A 91 -5.43 18.56 -1.26
CA ALA A 91 -4.53 19.71 -1.22
C ALA A 91 -3.87 19.91 0.15
N GLU A 92 -4.61 19.66 1.24
CA GLU A 92 -4.06 19.73 2.60
C GLU A 92 -3.07 18.57 2.85
N ILE A 93 -3.38 17.37 2.38
CA ILE A 93 -2.48 16.19 2.54
C ILE A 93 -1.22 16.37 1.70
N ASP A 94 -1.33 16.80 0.45
CA ASP A 94 -0.20 17.01 -0.45
C ASP A 94 0.78 18.09 0.09
N ALA A 95 0.30 19.01 0.92
CA ALA A 95 1.13 20.02 1.56
C ALA A 95 1.89 19.52 2.80
N LEU A 96 1.51 18.34 3.34
CA LEU A 96 2.18 17.78 4.51
C LEU A 96 3.51 17.13 4.14
N GLU A 97 4.53 17.41 4.95
CA GLU A 97 5.84 16.81 4.83
C GLU A 97 6.02 15.68 5.84
N PHE A 98 6.67 14.60 5.43
CA PHE A 98 7.06 13.53 6.33
C PHE A 98 8.25 13.94 7.20
N TYR A 99 8.22 13.47 8.43
CA TYR A 99 9.36 13.49 9.36
C TYR A 99 10.03 12.12 9.39
N ASN A 100 11.34 12.12 9.39
CA ASN A 100 12.16 10.93 9.38
C ASN A 100 12.30 10.28 10.78
N SER A 101 13.08 9.20 10.90
CA SER A 101 13.21 8.44 12.15
C SER A 101 13.92 9.18 13.30
N ILE A 102 14.50 10.34 13.05
CA ILE A 102 15.11 11.23 14.06
C ILE A 102 14.35 12.54 14.21
N ASP A 103 13.08 12.56 13.80
CA ASP A 103 12.16 13.69 13.95
C ASP A 103 12.54 14.96 13.14
N GLU A 104 13.31 14.81 12.07
CA GLU A 104 13.66 15.91 11.16
C GLU A 104 12.81 15.86 9.88
N PRO A 105 12.49 17.00 9.27
CA PRO A 105 11.83 17.06 7.97
C PRO A 105 12.61 16.27 6.91
N SER A 106 11.90 15.45 6.14
CA SER A 106 12.53 14.53 5.17
C SER A 106 12.61 15.05 3.74
N GLY A 107 11.92 16.14 3.44
CA GLY A 107 11.73 16.65 2.07
C GLY A 107 10.80 15.77 1.23
N LYS A 108 10.00 14.90 1.86
CA LYS A 108 9.09 13.96 1.19
C LYS A 108 7.66 14.16 1.66
N HIS A 109 6.71 13.90 0.77
CA HIS A 109 5.29 14.08 1.01
C HIS A 109 4.54 12.74 0.98
N VAL A 110 3.30 12.74 1.48
CA VAL A 110 2.43 11.57 1.45
C VAL A 110 2.15 11.20 -0.01
N GLN A 111 2.43 9.95 -0.38
CA GLN A 111 2.28 9.51 -1.75
C GLN A 111 0.84 9.11 -2.05
N ARG A 112 0.33 9.53 -3.19
CA ARG A 112 -0.94 9.03 -3.72
C ARG A 112 -0.78 7.56 -4.08
N PHE A 113 -1.79 6.74 -3.81
CA PHE A 113 -1.72 5.30 -4.11
C PHE A 113 -1.51 5.02 -5.60
N GLU A 114 -2.02 5.89 -6.45
CA GLU A 114 -1.78 5.84 -7.89
C GLU A 114 -0.29 5.85 -8.26
N GLU A 115 0.54 6.59 -7.53
CA GLU A 115 2.00 6.62 -7.74
C GLU A 115 2.64 5.27 -7.43
N VAL A 116 2.16 4.59 -6.38
CA VAL A 116 2.61 3.25 -6.01
C VAL A 116 2.29 2.24 -7.12
N VAL A 117 1.04 2.21 -7.60
CA VAL A 117 0.64 1.27 -8.64
C VAL A 117 1.30 1.55 -9.99
N LYS A 118 1.61 2.81 -10.30
CA LYS A 118 2.38 3.20 -11.49
C LYS A 118 3.84 2.75 -11.43
N TYR A 119 4.41 2.69 -10.24
CA TYR A 119 5.80 2.32 -10.06
C TYR A 119 6.02 0.80 -10.13
N PHE A 120 5.16 0.00 -9.50
CA PHE A 120 5.31 -1.45 -9.39
C PHE A 120 4.55 -2.19 -10.50
N THR A 121 5.19 -2.33 -11.67
CA THR A 121 4.57 -2.90 -12.89
C THR A 121 5.17 -4.21 -13.36
N HIS A 122 6.18 -4.77 -12.65
CA HIS A 122 6.96 -5.91 -13.12
C HIS A 122 6.64 -7.22 -12.39
N GLY A 123 5.43 -7.34 -11.84
CA GLY A 123 4.98 -8.56 -11.14
C GLY A 123 5.37 -8.63 -9.67
N GLU A 124 5.62 -7.48 -9.06
CA GLU A 124 5.77 -7.37 -7.62
C GLU A 124 4.43 -7.66 -6.95
N LEU A 125 4.42 -8.53 -5.95
CA LEU A 125 3.22 -8.77 -5.15
C LEU A 125 3.08 -7.70 -4.07
N PHE A 126 1.86 -7.24 -3.84
CA PHE A 126 1.57 -6.33 -2.75
C PHE A 126 0.23 -6.60 -2.07
N ASN A 127 0.24 -6.48 -0.76
CA ASN A 127 -0.92 -6.59 0.09
C ASN A 127 -1.48 -5.19 0.36
N ILE A 128 -2.71 -4.95 -0.08
CA ILE A 128 -3.42 -3.69 0.13
C ILE A 128 -4.25 -3.84 1.40
N ASP A 129 -3.81 -3.18 2.48
CA ASP A 129 -4.54 -3.13 3.74
C ASP A 129 -5.41 -1.88 3.83
N ARG A 130 -6.40 -1.90 4.73
CA ARG A 130 -7.33 -0.79 5.02
C ARG A 130 -8.14 -0.29 3.82
N SER A 131 -8.17 -1.05 2.73
CA SER A 131 -8.96 -0.73 1.53
C SER A 131 -10.46 -1.08 1.66
N TRP A 132 -10.83 -1.94 2.60
CA TRP A 132 -12.21 -2.42 2.72
C TRP A 132 -13.28 -1.34 2.95
N PRO A 133 -13.05 -0.21 3.67
CA PRO A 133 -14.04 0.86 3.78
C PRO A 133 -14.21 1.68 2.50
N ILE A 134 -13.25 1.57 1.57
CA ILE A 134 -13.17 2.32 0.31
C ILE A 134 -12.96 1.37 -0.88
N LEU A 135 -13.48 0.15 -0.79
CA LEU A 135 -13.19 -0.91 -1.78
C LEU A 135 -13.68 -0.54 -3.17
N ALA A 136 -14.85 0.10 -3.28
CA ALA A 136 -15.39 0.52 -4.57
C ALA A 136 -14.52 1.57 -5.26
N GLU A 137 -14.04 2.57 -4.51
CA GLU A 137 -13.16 3.63 -5.02
C GLU A 137 -11.77 3.07 -5.36
N THR A 138 -11.25 2.15 -4.52
CA THR A 138 -9.99 1.46 -4.81
C THR A 138 -10.11 0.64 -6.09
N HIS A 139 -11.19 -0.09 -6.27
CA HIS A 139 -11.45 -0.85 -7.50
C HIS A 139 -11.57 0.07 -8.71
N GLU A 140 -12.27 1.20 -8.60
CA GLU A 140 -12.40 2.18 -9.69
C GLU A 140 -11.04 2.70 -10.13
N LEU A 141 -10.17 3.08 -9.18
CA LEU A 141 -8.79 3.51 -9.48
C LEU A 141 -8.02 2.39 -10.19
N LEU A 142 -8.13 1.15 -9.71
CA LEU A 142 -7.34 0.04 -10.24
C LEU A 142 -7.76 -0.43 -11.64
N LYS A 143 -8.94 -0.05 -12.13
CA LYS A 143 -9.38 -0.36 -13.51
C LYS A 143 -8.41 0.17 -14.58
N ASP A 144 -7.78 1.29 -14.31
CA ASP A 144 -6.80 1.90 -15.21
C ASP A 144 -5.42 1.21 -15.16
N TYR A 145 -5.24 0.27 -14.21
CA TYR A 145 -4.00 -0.45 -13.94
C TYR A 145 -4.19 -1.97 -13.96
N PRO A 146 -4.50 -2.59 -15.12
CA PRO A 146 -4.91 -4.00 -15.20
C PRO A 146 -3.84 -5.00 -14.74
N HIS A 147 -2.56 -4.61 -14.72
CA HIS A 147 -1.47 -5.43 -14.18
C HIS A 147 -1.65 -5.69 -12.68
N VAL A 148 -2.23 -4.74 -11.95
CA VAL A 148 -2.42 -4.82 -10.49
C VAL A 148 -3.35 -5.96 -10.08
N VAL A 149 -4.30 -6.36 -10.93
CA VAL A 149 -5.25 -7.45 -10.66
C VAL A 149 -4.54 -8.77 -10.30
N LYS A 150 -3.38 -9.02 -10.91
CA LYS A 150 -2.56 -10.22 -10.63
C LYS A 150 -1.55 -10.03 -9.50
N GLN A 151 -1.28 -8.79 -9.11
CA GLN A 151 -0.25 -8.43 -8.13
C GLN A 151 -0.83 -8.16 -6.74
N ALA A 152 -2.07 -7.65 -6.68
CA ALA A 152 -2.66 -7.18 -5.44
C ALA A 152 -3.38 -8.28 -4.67
N ILE A 153 -3.13 -8.30 -3.36
CA ILE A 153 -3.88 -9.08 -2.38
C ILE A 153 -4.61 -8.08 -1.50
N ILE A 154 -5.93 -8.14 -1.49
CA ILE A 154 -6.75 -7.28 -0.64
C ILE A 154 -7.04 -8.01 0.66
N LYS A 155 -6.71 -7.39 1.76
CA LYS A 155 -6.98 -7.87 3.11
C LYS A 155 -8.27 -7.23 3.63
N THR A 156 -9.15 -8.05 4.16
CA THR A 156 -10.40 -7.60 4.78
C THR A 156 -10.50 -8.13 6.21
N PRO A 157 -11.18 -7.43 7.14
CA PRO A 157 -11.47 -7.97 8.46
C PRO A 157 -12.28 -9.26 8.33
N VAL A 158 -11.96 -10.26 9.14
CA VAL A 158 -12.78 -11.46 9.28
C VAL A 158 -14.00 -11.08 10.15
N LYS A 159 -14.93 -10.37 9.56
CA LYS A 159 -16.24 -10.10 10.13
C LYS A 159 -17.26 -10.46 9.09
N ASP A 160 -17.97 -11.55 9.35
CA ASP A 160 -19.27 -11.87 8.77
C ASP A 160 -19.39 -11.78 7.23
N GLU A 161 -19.68 -12.92 6.62
CA GLU A 161 -20.34 -13.09 5.31
C GLU A 161 -19.90 -12.13 4.18
N TYR A 162 -18.79 -12.46 3.52
CA TYR A 162 -18.49 -11.98 2.17
C TYR A 162 -18.72 -13.11 1.15
#